data_d8696237a1e9f304c7238d69d33d176c
#
_entry.id   d8696237a1e9f304c7238d69d33d176c
#
_cell.length_a   1.000
_cell.length_b   1.000
_cell.length_c   1.000
_cell.angle_alpha   90.00
_cell.angle_beta   90.00
_cell.angle_gamma   90.00
#
_symmetry.space_group_name_H-M   'P 1'
#
loop_
_entity.id
_entity.type
_entity.pdbx_description
1 polymer ?
#
loop_
_entity_poly.entity_id
_entity_poly.type
_entity_poly.pdbx_seq_one_letter_code
_entity_poly.pdbx_strand_id
1 'polypeptide(L)'
;MTSTAEHIAEPDLLDRLLDIQTGTHLHAMRHARAKVASATQGSQDLFFDPALENNLSLGERLWVVYYAARLTPQATLTAHYLEQLQALGLDETVHAAVDSGAIGTLEDARLRVILGFTRTLIESPVNGDQVALQALQHEGLSTAEIVVLAQLIAFLSYQVRLAAGLGALQSAGAA
;
A
#
# COMPACT_ATOMS: atom_id res chain seq x y z
N MET A 1 43.68 4.11 -5.95
CA MET A 1 42.53 4.72 -6.67
C MET A 1 41.36 3.80 -6.46
N THR A 2 40.61 4.01 -5.37
CA THR A 2 39.40 3.26 -5.05
C THR A 2 38.23 3.94 -5.76
N SER A 3 37.73 3.31 -6.81
CA SER A 3 36.51 3.70 -7.50
C SER A 3 35.35 3.52 -6.53
N THR A 4 34.83 4.61 -5.97
CA THR A 4 33.55 4.64 -5.30
C THR A 4 32.50 4.47 -6.39
N ALA A 5 31.98 3.27 -6.56
CA ALA A 5 30.78 3.08 -7.37
C ALA A 5 29.69 3.96 -6.74
N GLU A 6 29.30 5.02 -7.42
CA GLU A 6 28.09 5.76 -7.09
C GLU A 6 26.94 4.76 -7.16
N HIS A 7 26.43 4.39 -6.00
CA HIS A 7 25.18 3.65 -5.88
C HIS A 7 24.10 4.61 -6.36
N ILE A 8 23.74 4.52 -7.64
CA ILE A 8 22.57 5.21 -8.18
C ILE A 8 21.41 4.60 -7.44
N ALA A 9 20.91 5.30 -6.40
CA ALA A 9 19.72 4.89 -5.67
C ALA A 9 18.59 4.73 -6.70
N GLU A 10 17.95 3.56 -6.71
CA GLU A 10 16.79 3.36 -7.56
C GLU A 10 15.76 4.47 -7.26
N PRO A 11 15.10 5.01 -8.30
CA PRO A 11 14.07 6.02 -8.09
C PRO A 11 12.98 5.45 -7.17
N ASP A 12 12.51 6.26 -6.24
CA ASP A 12 11.49 5.80 -5.33
C ASP A 12 10.20 5.37 -6.08
N LEU A 13 9.39 4.54 -5.42
CA LEU A 13 8.23 3.95 -6.05
C LEU A 13 7.30 4.99 -6.68
N LEU A 14 7.01 6.08 -5.96
CA LEU A 14 6.06 7.09 -6.45
C LEU A 14 6.63 7.90 -7.61
N ASP A 15 7.92 8.22 -7.61
CA ASP A 15 8.56 8.88 -8.74
C ASP A 15 8.47 8.00 -10.00
N ARG A 16 8.75 6.70 -9.84
CA ARG A 16 8.67 5.75 -10.94
C ARG A 16 7.24 5.58 -11.45
N LEU A 17 6.27 5.38 -10.56
CA LEU A 17 4.88 5.13 -10.94
C LEU A 17 4.19 6.35 -11.56
N LEU A 18 4.61 7.55 -11.16
CA LEU A 18 4.05 8.81 -11.67
C LEU A 18 4.91 9.44 -12.76
N ASP A 19 5.98 8.76 -13.19
CA ASP A 19 6.92 9.28 -14.20
C ASP A 19 7.50 10.65 -13.84
N ILE A 20 7.83 10.85 -12.56
CA ILE A 20 8.46 12.10 -12.09
C ILE A 20 9.95 12.05 -12.40
N GLN A 21 10.35 12.74 -13.47
CA GLN A 21 11.71 12.73 -13.96
C GLN A 21 12.66 13.53 -13.06
N THR A 22 13.84 12.95 -12.78
CA THR A 22 14.94 13.64 -12.09
C THR A 22 15.31 14.92 -12.83
N GLY A 23 15.49 16.01 -12.08
CA GLY A 23 15.82 17.32 -12.63
C GLY A 23 14.63 18.21 -12.97
N THR A 24 13.40 17.69 -12.90
CA THR A 24 12.20 18.52 -13.03
C THR A 24 11.94 19.34 -11.77
N HIS A 25 11.18 20.41 -11.89
CA HIS A 25 10.78 21.24 -10.74
C HIS A 25 9.98 20.41 -9.72
N LEU A 26 9.05 19.56 -10.17
CA LEU A 26 8.25 18.72 -9.30
C LEU A 26 9.12 17.73 -8.51
N HIS A 27 10.12 17.09 -9.16
CA HIS A 27 11.09 16.23 -8.49
C HIS A 27 11.84 17.00 -7.40
N ALA A 28 12.38 18.20 -7.73
CA ALA A 28 13.10 19.03 -6.77
C ALA A 28 12.23 19.40 -5.56
N MET A 29 10.98 19.77 -5.79
CA MET A 29 10.04 20.14 -4.71
C MET A 29 9.67 18.92 -3.84
N ARG A 30 9.43 17.76 -4.44
CA ARG A 30 9.14 16.52 -3.72
C ARG A 30 10.30 16.10 -2.83
N HIS A 31 11.52 16.22 -3.32
CA HIS A 31 12.75 15.83 -2.62
C HIS A 31 13.38 16.95 -1.76
N ALA A 32 12.82 18.15 -1.74
CA ALA A 32 13.28 19.24 -0.88
C ALA A 32 13.30 18.86 0.61
N ARG A 33 12.43 17.91 1.00
CA ARG A 33 12.41 17.27 2.33
C ARG A 33 12.90 15.84 2.22
N ALA A 34 14.17 15.65 1.96
CA ALA A 34 14.78 14.34 1.70
C ALA A 34 14.42 13.27 2.75
N LYS A 35 14.37 13.63 4.04
CA LYS A 35 13.96 12.70 5.11
C LYS A 35 12.54 12.17 4.94
N VAL A 36 11.61 12.98 4.42
CA VAL A 36 10.22 12.55 4.20
C VAL A 36 10.16 11.59 3.01
N ALA A 37 10.81 11.92 1.89
CA ALA A 37 10.87 11.05 0.73
C ALA A 37 11.51 9.70 1.07
N SER A 38 12.66 9.71 1.76
CA SER A 38 13.37 8.51 2.21
C SER A 38 12.53 7.67 3.19
N ALA A 39 11.80 8.30 4.13
CA ALA A 39 10.93 7.59 5.06
C ALA A 39 9.73 6.95 4.35
N THR A 40 9.20 7.59 3.31
CA THR A 40 8.13 7.03 2.49
C THR A 40 8.59 5.77 1.76
N GLN A 41 9.75 5.84 1.09
CA GLN A 41 10.32 4.67 0.41
C GLN A 41 10.70 3.58 1.41
N GLY A 42 11.35 3.92 2.53
CA GLY A 42 11.71 2.94 3.55
C GLY A 42 10.50 2.23 4.17
N SER A 43 9.35 2.91 4.30
CA SER A 43 8.11 2.26 4.71
C SER A 43 7.59 1.30 3.63
N GLN A 44 7.66 1.68 2.36
CA GLN A 44 7.33 0.80 1.23
C GLN A 44 8.19 -0.47 1.27
N ASP A 45 9.50 -0.31 1.37
CA ASP A 45 10.44 -1.42 1.37
C ASP A 45 10.18 -2.37 2.55
N LEU A 46 9.93 -1.82 3.74
CA LEU A 46 9.64 -2.59 4.94
C LEU A 46 8.32 -3.37 4.82
N PHE A 47 7.22 -2.71 4.43
CA PHE A 47 5.91 -3.37 4.36
C PHE A 47 5.85 -4.47 3.29
N PHE A 48 6.68 -4.39 2.25
CA PHE A 48 6.67 -5.37 1.16
C PHE A 48 7.91 -6.27 1.14
N ASP A 49 8.74 -6.22 2.18
CA ASP A 49 9.80 -7.20 2.39
C ASP A 49 9.19 -8.60 2.60
N PRO A 50 9.48 -9.58 1.72
CA PRO A 50 9.00 -10.95 1.88
C PRO A 50 9.57 -11.65 3.13
N ALA A 51 10.69 -11.16 3.68
CA ALA A 51 11.33 -11.68 4.87
C ALA A 51 10.79 -11.06 6.18
N LEU A 52 9.79 -10.18 6.13
CA LEU A 52 9.19 -9.58 7.32
C LEU A 52 8.51 -10.67 8.16
N GLU A 53 9.16 -11.05 9.28
CA GLU A 53 8.72 -12.12 10.17
C GLU A 53 7.63 -11.66 11.16
N ASN A 54 6.84 -12.66 11.65
CA ASN A 54 5.78 -12.46 12.66
C ASN A 54 4.72 -11.43 12.28
N ASN A 55 4.43 -11.31 10.98
CA ASN A 55 3.48 -10.35 10.42
C ASN A 55 2.52 -11.05 9.46
N LEU A 56 1.59 -10.26 8.91
CA LEU A 56 0.77 -10.70 7.78
C LEU A 56 1.67 -11.22 6.65
N SER A 57 1.26 -12.28 5.99
CA SER A 57 1.98 -12.77 4.81
C SER A 57 2.09 -11.69 3.73
N LEU A 58 3.08 -11.79 2.85
CA LEU A 58 3.20 -10.84 1.74
C LEU A 58 1.92 -10.80 0.88
N GLY A 59 1.29 -11.96 0.65
CA GLY A 59 0.03 -12.06 -0.08
C GLY A 59 -1.10 -11.29 0.62
N GLU A 60 -1.28 -11.46 1.95
CA GLU A 60 -2.29 -10.71 2.71
C GLU A 60 -2.01 -9.21 2.66
N ARG A 61 -0.75 -8.78 2.81
CA ARG A 61 -0.37 -7.36 2.70
C ARG A 61 -0.68 -6.77 1.32
N LEU A 62 -0.41 -7.51 0.24
CA LEU A 62 -0.72 -7.09 -1.12
C LEU A 62 -2.24 -7.02 -1.37
N TRP A 63 -3.02 -7.97 -0.86
CA TRP A 63 -4.48 -7.91 -0.95
C TRP A 63 -5.05 -6.70 -0.20
N VAL A 64 -4.52 -6.38 0.99
CA VAL A 64 -4.91 -5.18 1.76
C VAL A 64 -4.70 -3.91 0.96
N VAL A 65 -3.49 -3.71 0.39
CA VAL A 65 -3.18 -2.48 -0.32
C VAL A 65 -3.86 -2.37 -1.67
N TYR A 66 -4.02 -3.49 -2.40
CA TYR A 66 -4.81 -3.53 -3.61
C TYR A 66 -6.26 -3.12 -3.34
N TYR A 67 -6.89 -3.73 -2.33
CA TYR A 67 -8.26 -3.43 -1.96
C TYR A 67 -8.42 -1.98 -1.47
N ALA A 68 -7.53 -1.49 -0.62
CA ALA A 68 -7.57 -0.11 -0.16
C ALA A 68 -7.38 0.90 -1.31
N ALA A 69 -6.51 0.60 -2.30
CA ALA A 69 -6.35 1.43 -3.51
C ALA A 69 -7.61 1.43 -4.39
N ARG A 70 -8.38 0.35 -4.39
CA ARG A 70 -9.69 0.25 -5.06
C ARG A 70 -10.77 1.07 -4.34
N LEU A 71 -10.80 1.03 -3.01
CA LEU A 71 -11.76 1.80 -2.19
C LEU A 71 -11.51 3.31 -2.23
N THR A 72 -10.26 3.72 -2.45
CA THR A 72 -9.88 5.13 -2.69
C THR A 72 -9.29 5.25 -4.10
N PRO A 73 -10.11 5.40 -5.16
CA PRO A 73 -9.70 5.19 -6.53
C PRO A 73 -8.42 5.94 -6.91
N GLN A 74 -7.33 5.19 -7.05
CA GLN A 74 -6.04 5.66 -7.51
C GLN A 74 -5.47 4.63 -8.51
N ALA A 75 -5.72 4.86 -9.79
CA ALA A 75 -5.50 3.88 -10.85
C ALA A 75 -4.05 3.35 -10.90
N THR A 76 -3.06 4.23 -10.73
CA THR A 76 -1.64 3.87 -10.81
C THR A 76 -1.22 2.90 -9.70
N LEU A 77 -1.62 3.18 -8.44
CA LEU A 77 -1.33 2.29 -7.32
C LEU A 77 -2.13 0.99 -7.41
N THR A 78 -3.38 1.06 -7.86
CA THR A 78 -4.19 -0.16 -8.09
C THR A 78 -3.52 -1.08 -9.11
N ALA A 79 -3.06 -0.55 -10.24
CA ALA A 79 -2.36 -1.33 -11.27
C ALA A 79 -1.06 -1.93 -10.72
N HIS A 80 -0.26 -1.14 -10.01
CA HIS A 80 1.00 -1.59 -9.43
C HIS A 80 0.79 -2.78 -8.47
N TYR A 81 -0.15 -2.69 -7.52
CA TYR A 81 -0.39 -3.77 -6.57
C TYR A 81 -1.05 -4.99 -7.19
N LEU A 82 -1.83 -4.82 -8.26
CA LEU A 82 -2.34 -5.94 -9.05
C LEU A 82 -1.19 -6.71 -9.74
N GLU A 83 -0.23 -6.00 -10.32
CA GLU A 83 0.97 -6.63 -10.92
C GLU A 83 1.76 -7.43 -9.87
N GLN A 84 1.91 -6.91 -8.64
CA GLN A 84 2.58 -7.62 -7.56
C GLN A 84 1.82 -8.90 -7.15
N LEU A 85 0.49 -8.84 -7.07
CA LEU A 85 -0.36 -10.01 -6.81
C LEU A 85 -0.23 -11.05 -7.92
N GLN A 86 -0.23 -10.63 -9.18
CA GLN A 86 -0.04 -11.50 -10.34
C GLN A 86 1.32 -12.21 -10.30
N ALA A 87 2.38 -11.50 -9.90
CA ALA A 87 3.71 -12.07 -9.75
C ALA A 87 3.80 -13.12 -8.63
N LEU A 88 2.94 -13.03 -7.60
CA LEU A 88 2.80 -14.03 -6.54
C LEU A 88 1.88 -15.21 -6.89
N GLY A 89 1.21 -15.20 -8.04
CA GLY A 89 0.20 -16.18 -8.39
C GLY A 89 -1.18 -15.77 -7.86
N LEU A 90 -1.75 -14.75 -8.47
CA LEU A 90 -3.07 -14.20 -8.15
C LEU A 90 -4.14 -15.30 -8.02
N ASP A 91 -4.89 -15.28 -6.93
CA ASP A 91 -6.11 -16.06 -6.79
C ASP A 91 -7.28 -15.32 -7.46
N GLU A 92 -7.74 -15.84 -8.59
CA GLU A 92 -8.80 -15.24 -9.40
C GLU A 92 -10.15 -15.14 -8.65
N THR A 93 -10.42 -16.06 -7.72
CA THR A 93 -11.65 -16.03 -6.91
C THR A 93 -11.60 -14.86 -5.93
N VAL A 94 -10.47 -14.68 -5.26
CA VAL A 94 -10.25 -13.54 -4.37
C VAL A 94 -10.29 -12.23 -5.16
N HIS A 95 -9.65 -12.19 -6.33
CA HIS A 95 -9.64 -11.02 -7.20
C HIS A 95 -11.06 -10.60 -7.60
N ALA A 96 -11.87 -11.55 -8.08
CA ALA A 96 -13.26 -11.28 -8.46
C ALA A 96 -14.11 -10.78 -7.26
N ALA A 97 -13.91 -11.35 -6.07
CA ALA A 97 -14.60 -10.93 -4.86
C ALA A 97 -14.21 -9.50 -4.42
N VAL A 98 -12.92 -9.18 -4.51
CA VAL A 98 -12.41 -7.83 -4.20
C VAL A 98 -12.91 -6.81 -5.22
N ASP A 99 -12.86 -7.12 -6.50
CA ASP A 99 -13.27 -6.22 -7.58
C ASP A 99 -14.78 -5.91 -7.56
N SER A 100 -15.59 -6.91 -7.25
CA SER A 100 -17.04 -6.74 -7.09
C SER A 100 -17.47 -6.17 -5.74
N GLY A 101 -16.53 -6.04 -4.79
CA GLY A 101 -16.83 -5.64 -3.40
C GLY A 101 -17.50 -6.72 -2.56
N ALA A 102 -17.58 -7.96 -3.08
CA ALA A 102 -18.22 -9.09 -2.43
C ALA A 102 -17.29 -9.85 -1.47
N ILE A 103 -16.41 -9.15 -0.75
CA ILE A 103 -15.41 -9.77 0.16
C ILE A 103 -16.04 -10.69 1.21
N GLY A 104 -17.32 -10.51 1.54
CA GLY A 104 -18.05 -11.40 2.46
C GLY A 104 -18.23 -12.83 1.95
N THR A 105 -18.02 -13.09 0.65
CA THR A 105 -18.12 -14.42 0.03
C THR A 105 -16.81 -15.20 0.06
N LEU A 106 -15.71 -14.60 0.51
CA LEU A 106 -14.41 -15.26 0.58
C LEU A 106 -14.48 -16.47 1.54
N GLU A 107 -13.98 -17.61 1.08
CA GLU A 107 -13.90 -18.85 1.90
C GLU A 107 -12.86 -18.72 3.00
N ASP A 108 -11.72 -18.08 2.70
CA ASP A 108 -10.69 -17.77 3.71
C ASP A 108 -11.24 -16.75 4.72
N ALA A 109 -11.58 -17.25 5.91
CA ALA A 109 -12.15 -16.46 6.99
C ALA A 109 -11.16 -15.38 7.49
N ARG A 110 -9.87 -15.72 7.55
CA ARG A 110 -8.82 -14.79 7.96
C ARG A 110 -8.66 -13.64 6.97
N LEU A 111 -8.55 -13.91 5.68
CA LEU A 111 -8.48 -12.87 4.66
C LEU A 111 -9.76 -12.03 4.62
N ARG A 112 -10.93 -12.65 4.79
CA ARG A 112 -12.22 -11.97 4.85
C ARG A 112 -12.27 -10.91 5.95
N VAL A 113 -11.83 -11.22 7.18
CA VAL A 113 -11.84 -10.24 8.29
C VAL A 113 -10.77 -9.17 8.10
N ILE A 114 -9.60 -9.50 7.55
CA ILE A 114 -8.54 -8.55 7.20
C ILE A 114 -9.07 -7.50 6.20
N LEU A 115 -9.69 -7.95 5.11
CA LEU A 115 -10.25 -7.04 4.10
C LEU A 115 -11.48 -6.29 4.62
N GLY A 116 -12.30 -6.93 5.48
CA GLY A 116 -13.41 -6.27 6.18
C GLY A 116 -12.93 -5.11 7.04
N PHE A 117 -11.88 -5.33 7.83
CA PHE A 117 -11.25 -4.28 8.65
C PHE A 117 -10.62 -3.19 7.79
N THR A 118 -9.99 -3.57 6.68
CA THR A 118 -9.44 -2.62 5.69
C THR A 118 -10.53 -1.69 5.17
N ARG A 119 -11.68 -2.23 4.74
CA ARG A 119 -12.84 -1.43 4.32
C ARG A 119 -13.31 -0.50 5.43
N THR A 120 -13.45 -1.02 6.63
CA THR A 120 -13.90 -0.22 7.79
C THR A 120 -12.99 0.99 8.03
N LEU A 121 -11.67 0.79 8.06
CA LEU A 121 -10.73 1.89 8.31
C LEU A 121 -10.65 2.89 7.15
N ILE A 122 -10.91 2.48 5.91
CA ILE A 122 -10.91 3.38 4.75
C ILE A 122 -12.21 4.19 4.66
N GLU A 123 -13.36 3.53 4.79
CA GLU A 123 -14.68 4.15 4.54
C GLU A 123 -15.26 4.83 5.79
N SER A 124 -15.00 4.26 6.96
CA SER A 124 -15.59 4.71 8.23
C SER A 124 -14.66 4.43 9.41
N PRO A 125 -13.50 5.14 9.51
CA PRO A 125 -12.46 4.82 10.49
C PRO A 125 -12.94 4.89 11.95
N VAL A 126 -13.99 5.62 12.24
CA VAL A 126 -14.64 5.66 13.58
C VAL A 126 -15.20 4.31 14.01
N ASN A 127 -15.50 3.41 13.06
CA ASN A 127 -16.00 2.06 13.31
C ASN A 127 -14.88 1.02 13.50
N GLY A 128 -13.61 1.44 13.44
CA GLY A 128 -12.46 0.62 13.82
C GLY A 128 -12.36 0.49 15.34
N ASP A 129 -13.40 -0.02 15.96
CA ASP A 129 -13.60 -0.11 17.40
C ASP A 129 -13.15 -1.46 18.00
N GLN A 130 -13.42 -1.67 19.26
CA GLN A 130 -13.08 -2.91 19.97
C GLN A 130 -13.72 -4.15 19.32
N VAL A 131 -14.93 -4.04 18.80
CA VAL A 131 -15.64 -5.17 18.18
C VAL A 131 -14.93 -5.60 16.89
N ALA A 132 -14.52 -4.62 16.07
CA ALA A 132 -13.74 -4.87 14.86
C ALA A 132 -12.39 -5.52 15.18
N LEU A 133 -11.70 -5.09 16.24
CA LEU A 133 -10.45 -5.70 16.69
C LEU A 133 -10.65 -7.14 17.19
N GLN A 134 -11.72 -7.40 17.96
CA GLN A 134 -12.04 -8.75 18.44
C GLN A 134 -12.30 -9.73 17.29
N ALA A 135 -12.92 -9.28 16.21
CA ALA A 135 -13.14 -10.12 15.03
C ALA A 135 -11.81 -10.59 14.41
N LEU A 136 -10.80 -9.71 14.32
CA LEU A 136 -9.46 -10.06 13.86
C LEU A 136 -8.78 -11.08 14.78
N GLN A 137 -8.87 -10.87 16.09
CA GLN A 137 -8.29 -11.77 17.09
C GLN A 137 -8.96 -13.15 17.08
N HIS A 138 -10.28 -13.20 16.86
CA HIS A 138 -11.04 -14.46 16.74
C HIS A 138 -10.53 -15.33 15.55
N GLU A 139 -10.15 -14.68 14.45
CA GLU A 139 -9.56 -15.36 13.29
C GLU A 139 -8.03 -15.53 13.43
N GLY A 140 -7.51 -15.43 14.65
CA GLY A 140 -6.15 -15.79 15.01
C GLY A 140 -5.08 -14.73 14.72
N LEU A 141 -5.46 -13.47 14.43
CA LEU A 141 -4.46 -12.40 14.31
C LEU A 141 -3.92 -12.03 15.69
N SER A 142 -2.60 -12.02 15.81
CA SER A 142 -1.91 -11.49 16.98
C SER A 142 -2.02 -9.96 17.05
N THR A 143 -1.77 -9.41 18.22
CA THR A 143 -1.72 -7.95 18.40
C THR A 143 -0.69 -7.29 17.49
N ALA A 144 0.46 -7.94 17.26
CA ALA A 144 1.50 -7.43 16.36
C ALA A 144 1.01 -7.35 14.91
N GLU A 145 0.31 -8.39 14.43
CA GLU A 145 -0.28 -8.40 13.07
C GLU A 145 -1.37 -7.32 12.92
N ILE A 146 -2.20 -7.11 13.94
CA ILE A 146 -3.22 -6.06 13.94
C ILE A 146 -2.59 -4.67 13.87
N VAL A 147 -1.51 -4.43 14.60
CA VAL A 147 -0.77 -3.16 14.54
C VAL A 147 -0.18 -2.94 13.15
N VAL A 148 0.46 -3.97 12.57
CA VAL A 148 1.02 -3.88 11.20
C VAL A 148 -0.08 -3.64 10.18
N LEU A 149 -1.22 -4.32 10.29
CA LEU A 149 -2.38 -4.12 9.42
C LEU A 149 -2.86 -2.66 9.46
N ALA A 150 -3.05 -2.10 10.65
CA ALA A 150 -3.47 -0.71 10.80
C ALA A 150 -2.44 0.28 10.23
N GLN A 151 -1.14 0.04 10.47
CA GLN A 151 -0.06 0.85 9.92
C GLN A 151 0.00 0.78 8.39
N LEU A 152 -0.17 -0.42 7.81
CA LEU A 152 -0.19 -0.62 6.36
C LEU A 152 -1.35 0.13 5.69
N ILE A 153 -2.55 0.05 6.27
CA ILE A 153 -3.73 0.78 5.78
C ILE A 153 -3.50 2.31 5.85
N ALA A 154 -2.93 2.79 6.95
CA ALA A 154 -2.59 4.21 7.11
C ALA A 154 -1.52 4.65 6.11
N PHE A 155 -0.49 3.83 5.90
CA PHE A 155 0.56 4.09 4.92
C PHE A 155 0.00 4.18 3.50
N LEU A 156 -0.86 3.24 3.09
CA LEU A 156 -1.48 3.32 1.77
C LEU A 156 -2.39 4.55 1.64
N SER A 157 -3.14 4.88 2.68
CA SER A 157 -3.97 6.08 2.70
C SER A 157 -3.14 7.36 2.47
N TYR A 158 -1.91 7.38 3.01
CA TYR A 158 -0.95 8.44 2.74
C TYR A 158 -0.47 8.40 1.28
N GLN A 159 -0.05 7.24 0.77
CA GLN A 159 0.43 7.09 -0.61
C GLN A 159 -0.61 7.53 -1.65
N VAL A 160 -1.86 7.11 -1.49
CA VAL A 160 -2.97 7.46 -2.40
C VAL A 160 -3.14 8.97 -2.49
N ARG A 161 -3.14 9.67 -1.35
CA ARG A 161 -3.30 11.13 -1.32
C ARG A 161 -2.09 11.84 -1.90
N LEU A 162 -0.90 11.35 -1.60
CA LEU A 162 0.34 11.90 -2.16
C LEU A 162 0.37 11.71 -3.69
N ALA A 163 0.09 10.51 -4.19
CA ALA A 163 0.03 10.23 -5.61
C ALA A 163 -1.01 11.09 -6.35
N ALA A 164 -2.18 11.27 -5.77
CA ALA A 164 -3.21 12.13 -6.33
C ALA A 164 -2.76 13.60 -6.41
N GLY A 165 -2.13 14.12 -5.35
CA GLY A 165 -1.60 15.48 -5.32
C GLY A 165 -0.49 15.72 -6.33
N LEU A 166 0.47 14.79 -6.43
CA LEU A 166 1.56 14.86 -7.40
C LEU A 166 1.05 14.78 -8.84
N GLY A 167 0.11 13.86 -9.12
CA GLY A 167 -0.50 13.75 -10.45
C GLY A 167 -1.28 15.01 -10.86
N ALA A 168 -1.98 15.65 -9.92
CA ALA A 168 -2.65 16.92 -10.16
C ALA A 168 -1.65 18.05 -10.50
N LEU A 169 -0.51 18.11 -9.81
CA LEU A 169 0.54 19.09 -10.11
C LEU A 169 1.14 18.88 -11.49
N GLN A 170 1.42 17.62 -11.89
CA GLN A 170 1.89 17.31 -13.24
C GLN A 170 0.89 17.78 -14.32
N SER A 171 -0.40 17.47 -14.12
CA SER A 171 -1.46 17.83 -15.07
C SER A 171 -1.65 19.35 -15.18
N ALA A 172 -1.35 20.12 -14.11
CA ALA A 172 -1.39 21.56 -14.10
C ALA A 172 -0.17 22.23 -14.76
N GLY A 173 0.80 21.46 -15.26
CA GLY A 173 2.02 21.99 -15.87
C GLY A 173 3.04 22.53 -14.87
N ALA A 174 2.93 22.16 -13.59
CA ALA A 174 3.88 22.51 -12.53
C ALA A 174 5.08 21.53 -12.46
N ALA A 175 5.21 20.68 -13.44
CA ALA A 175 6.26 19.67 -13.52
C ALA A 175 7.53 20.18 -14.22
#